data_feaf024712d0fb881557ac97ba2ff9c8
#
_entry.id   feaf024712d0fb881557ac97ba2ff9c8
#
_cell.length_a   1.000
_cell.length_b   1.000
_cell.length_c   1.000
_cell.angle_alpha   90.00
_cell.angle_beta   90.00
_cell.angle_gamma   90.00
#
_symmetry.space_group_name_H-M   'P 1'
#
loop_
_entity.id
_entity.type
_entity.pdbx_description
1 polymer ?
#
loop_
_entity_poly.entity_id
_entity_poly.type
_entity_poly.pdbx_seq_one_letter_code
_entity_poly.pdbx_strand_id
1 'polypeptide(L)'
;MGSISPGTGIGHVHLKVADLDRALAFYQGVLGFELTQRFGRSAAFLSAGGYHHHIGLNTWESLGGSPPAAGTTGLYHTAIVYPSRAALAVALRRVLAAKIPLEGAADHGVSESIYLRDPDDNGVELYCDKPKEKWPRAADGELAMYTRRLDLHELLREAPEGTEMESGPRDL
;
A
#
# COMPACT_ATOMS: atom_id res chain seq x y z
N MET A 1 15.14 -15.06 -26.38
CA MET A 1 14.41 -15.47 -25.16
C MET A 1 12.99 -14.95 -25.28
N GLY A 2 11.97 -15.78 -25.01
CA GLY A 2 10.57 -15.34 -25.06
C GLY A 2 10.25 -14.42 -23.89
N SER A 3 9.35 -13.44 -24.09
CA SER A 3 8.80 -12.62 -23.00
C SER A 3 7.78 -13.41 -22.17
N ILE A 4 7.60 -13.03 -20.89
CA ILE A 4 6.53 -13.57 -20.06
C ILE A 4 5.16 -13.23 -20.68
N SER A 5 4.14 -14.07 -20.47
CA SER A 5 2.79 -13.82 -20.98
C SER A 5 2.27 -12.43 -20.54
N PRO A 6 1.72 -11.61 -21.48
CA PRO A 6 1.24 -10.26 -21.16
C PRO A 6 0.16 -10.20 -20.08
N GLY A 7 -0.56 -11.29 -19.80
CA GLY A 7 -1.55 -11.38 -18.73
C GLY A 7 -0.98 -11.76 -17.36
N THR A 8 0.33 -12.01 -17.27
CA THR A 8 0.96 -12.35 -15.98
C THR A 8 1.07 -11.12 -15.10
N GLY A 9 0.67 -11.25 -13.82
CA GLY A 9 0.75 -10.19 -12.83
C GLY A 9 1.20 -10.72 -11.48
N ILE A 10 1.50 -9.80 -10.55
CA ILE A 10 1.75 -10.14 -9.14
C ILE A 10 0.40 -10.25 -8.46
N GLY A 11 0.08 -11.44 -7.95
CA GLY A 11 -1.23 -11.72 -7.34
C GLY A 11 -1.33 -11.27 -5.89
N HIS A 12 -0.29 -11.50 -5.09
CA HIS A 12 -0.25 -11.12 -3.68
C HIS A 12 1.19 -10.98 -3.17
N VAL A 13 1.31 -10.33 -2.02
CA VAL A 13 2.52 -10.33 -1.19
C VAL A 13 2.22 -11.05 0.11
N HIS A 14 3.18 -11.82 0.63
CA HIS A 14 3.03 -12.51 1.93
C HIS A 14 4.15 -12.02 2.87
N LEU A 15 3.75 -11.33 3.93
CA LEU A 15 4.67 -10.67 4.86
C LEU A 15 4.81 -11.48 6.15
N LYS A 16 6.03 -11.56 6.64
CA LYS A 16 6.31 -12.00 8.01
C LYS A 16 6.14 -10.80 8.94
N VAL A 17 5.31 -10.94 9.97
CA VAL A 17 5.03 -9.89 10.95
C VAL A 17 5.30 -10.40 12.36
N ALA A 18 5.70 -9.52 13.25
CA ALA A 18 6.01 -9.90 14.64
C ALA A 18 4.74 -10.12 15.48
N ASP A 19 3.65 -9.42 15.14
CA ASP A 19 2.36 -9.49 15.84
C ASP A 19 1.23 -9.35 14.80
N LEU A 20 0.40 -10.39 14.72
CA LEU A 20 -0.67 -10.44 13.72
C LEU A 20 -1.76 -9.40 13.96
N ASP A 21 -2.16 -9.15 15.22
CA ASP A 21 -3.23 -8.20 15.53
C ASP A 21 -2.76 -6.76 15.31
N ARG A 22 -1.49 -6.46 15.61
CA ARG A 22 -0.86 -5.17 15.30
C ARG A 22 -0.80 -4.93 13.78
N ALA A 23 -0.43 -5.93 13.00
CA ALA A 23 -0.42 -5.84 11.55
C ALA A 23 -1.84 -5.67 10.98
N LEU A 24 -2.83 -6.39 11.51
CA LEU A 24 -4.24 -6.23 11.12
C LEU A 24 -4.78 -4.83 11.45
N ALA A 25 -4.41 -4.26 12.60
CA ALA A 25 -4.79 -2.89 12.93
C ALA A 25 -4.30 -1.88 11.88
N PHE A 26 -3.16 -2.13 11.25
CA PHE A 26 -2.64 -1.31 10.16
C PHE A 26 -3.33 -1.62 8.83
N TYR A 27 -3.21 -2.84 8.32
CA TYR A 27 -3.70 -3.17 6.97
C TYR A 27 -5.23 -3.13 6.85
N GLN A 28 -5.95 -3.63 7.84
CA GLN A 28 -7.41 -3.58 7.89
C GLN A 28 -7.90 -2.25 8.47
N GLY A 29 -7.39 -1.86 9.64
CA GLY A 29 -7.90 -0.70 10.38
C GLY A 29 -7.57 0.63 9.70
N VAL A 30 -6.32 0.84 9.28
CA VAL A 30 -5.86 2.10 8.66
C VAL A 30 -6.06 2.08 7.15
N LEU A 31 -5.49 1.08 6.45
CA LEU A 31 -5.54 1.04 4.98
C LEU A 31 -6.91 0.60 4.45
N GLY A 32 -7.70 -0.14 5.25
CA GLY A 32 -9.07 -0.49 4.91
C GLY A 32 -9.22 -1.75 4.07
N PHE A 33 -8.24 -2.65 4.07
CA PHE A 33 -8.40 -3.96 3.47
C PHE A 33 -9.43 -4.79 4.24
N GLU A 34 -10.17 -5.63 3.54
CA GLU A 34 -11.11 -6.58 4.13
C GLU A 34 -10.37 -7.85 4.57
N LEU A 35 -10.62 -8.30 5.79
CA LEU A 35 -10.14 -9.60 6.26
C LEU A 35 -10.97 -10.71 5.59
N THR A 36 -10.36 -11.48 4.69
CA THR A 36 -11.03 -12.58 4.00
C THR A 36 -10.97 -13.88 4.78
N GLN A 37 -9.85 -14.12 5.50
CA GLN A 37 -9.69 -15.32 6.31
C GLN A 37 -8.62 -15.13 7.39
N ARG A 38 -8.87 -15.67 8.59
CA ARG A 38 -7.81 -15.97 9.57
C ARG A 38 -7.49 -17.47 9.56
N PHE A 39 -6.21 -17.78 9.67
CA PHE A 39 -5.74 -19.15 9.85
C PHE A 39 -5.20 -19.30 11.27
N GLY A 40 -6.08 -19.65 12.18
CA GLY A 40 -5.79 -19.68 13.62
C GLY A 40 -5.34 -18.31 14.15
N ARG A 41 -4.30 -18.32 14.96
CA ARG A 41 -3.69 -17.11 15.55
C ARG A 41 -2.41 -16.66 14.83
N SER A 42 -1.99 -17.39 13.79
CA SER A 42 -0.66 -17.23 13.20
C SER A 42 -0.66 -16.68 11.77
N ALA A 43 -1.82 -16.63 11.09
CA ALA A 43 -1.88 -16.02 9.77
C ALA A 43 -3.24 -15.38 9.49
N ALA A 44 -3.24 -14.40 8.58
CA ALA A 44 -4.43 -13.72 8.08
C ALA A 44 -4.25 -13.33 6.61
N PHE A 45 -5.37 -13.27 5.89
CA PHE A 45 -5.43 -12.92 4.48
C PHE A 45 -6.38 -11.75 4.29
N LEU A 46 -5.91 -10.75 3.53
CA LEU A 46 -6.66 -9.51 3.33
C LEU A 46 -6.80 -9.21 1.84
N SER A 47 -7.92 -8.60 1.49
CA SER A 47 -8.26 -8.28 0.10
C SER A 47 -8.95 -6.93 -0.03
N ALA A 48 -9.08 -6.48 -1.26
CA ALA A 48 -9.98 -5.42 -1.70
C ALA A 48 -10.78 -5.92 -2.89
N GLY A 49 -12.09 -5.61 -2.94
CA GLY A 49 -12.94 -5.89 -4.10
C GLY A 49 -13.21 -7.37 -4.39
N GLY A 50 -13.21 -8.24 -3.36
CA GLY A 50 -13.66 -9.63 -3.49
C GLY A 50 -12.65 -10.63 -4.08
N TYR A 51 -11.40 -10.23 -4.30
CA TYR A 51 -10.33 -11.17 -4.64
C TYR A 51 -9.96 -12.03 -3.42
N HIS A 52 -9.45 -13.26 -3.60
CA HIS A 52 -9.19 -14.15 -2.46
C HIS A 52 -8.20 -13.55 -1.44
N HIS A 53 -7.11 -12.92 -1.86
CA HIS A 53 -6.23 -12.08 -1.04
C HIS A 53 -5.18 -11.36 -1.89
N HIS A 54 -4.85 -10.13 -1.51
CA HIS A 54 -3.73 -9.35 -2.02
C HIS A 54 -2.57 -9.33 -1.04
N ILE A 55 -2.87 -9.46 0.28
CA ILE A 55 -1.88 -9.46 1.35
C ILE A 55 -2.11 -10.69 2.22
N GLY A 56 -1.06 -11.47 2.40
CA GLY A 56 -0.95 -12.50 3.43
C GLY A 56 -0.06 -12.01 4.56
N LEU A 57 -0.46 -12.25 5.79
CA LEU A 57 0.31 -11.93 7.01
C LEU A 57 0.53 -13.21 7.80
N ASN A 58 1.73 -13.45 8.32
CA ASN A 58 1.98 -14.56 9.21
C ASN A 58 3.06 -14.25 10.26
N THR A 59 3.00 -15.04 11.35
CA THR A 59 3.99 -15.02 12.44
C THR A 59 4.75 -16.35 12.58
N TRP A 60 4.73 -17.21 11.55
CA TRP A 60 5.24 -18.58 11.65
C TRP A 60 6.71 -18.66 12.05
N GLU A 61 7.52 -17.73 11.56
CA GLU A 61 8.96 -17.65 11.84
C GLU A 61 9.37 -16.34 12.51
N SER A 62 8.39 -15.45 12.77
CA SER A 62 8.64 -14.07 13.15
C SER A 62 7.84 -13.56 14.37
N LEU A 63 7.17 -14.47 15.11
CA LEU A 63 6.42 -14.07 16.31
C LEU A 63 7.33 -13.36 17.32
N GLY A 64 7.01 -12.11 17.68
CA GLY A 64 7.82 -11.29 18.58
C GLY A 64 9.19 -10.89 18.02
N GLY A 65 9.40 -11.08 16.71
CA GLY A 65 10.65 -10.74 16.03
C GLY A 65 10.88 -9.24 15.89
N SER A 66 12.03 -8.89 15.32
CA SER A 66 12.41 -7.52 14.99
C SER A 66 12.52 -7.33 13.47
N PRO A 67 12.42 -6.08 13.00
CA PRO A 67 12.69 -5.77 11.59
C PRO A 67 14.09 -6.22 11.16
N PRO A 68 14.32 -6.45 9.85
CA PRO A 68 15.66 -6.71 9.33
C PRO A 68 16.64 -5.57 9.68
N ALA A 69 17.89 -5.91 9.91
CA ALA A 69 18.93 -4.92 10.17
C ALA A 69 19.09 -3.99 8.93
N ALA A 70 19.46 -2.73 9.18
CA ALA A 70 19.77 -1.79 8.10
C ALA A 70 20.90 -2.34 7.21
N GLY A 71 20.78 -2.14 5.89
CA GLY A 71 21.78 -2.60 4.91
C GLY A 71 21.61 -4.06 4.46
N THR A 72 20.58 -4.77 4.92
CA THR A 72 20.25 -6.10 4.41
C THR A 72 19.45 -6.01 3.10
N THR A 73 19.55 -7.05 2.27
CA THR A 73 18.71 -7.20 1.08
C THR A 73 17.32 -7.70 1.48
N GLY A 74 16.31 -7.44 0.63
CA GLY A 74 14.93 -7.90 0.85
C GLY A 74 13.93 -7.09 0.04
N LEU A 75 12.67 -7.11 0.45
CA LEU A 75 11.62 -6.32 -0.14
C LEU A 75 11.81 -4.85 0.23
N TYR A 76 11.90 -3.96 -0.76
CA TYR A 76 12.01 -2.53 -0.49
C TYR A 76 10.65 -1.95 -0.04
N HIS A 77 9.60 -2.22 -0.80
CA HIS A 77 8.22 -1.92 -0.42
C HIS A 77 7.21 -2.82 -1.12
N THR A 78 6.02 -2.89 -0.56
CA THR A 78 4.81 -3.38 -1.24
C THR A 78 4.06 -2.17 -1.79
N ALA A 79 3.83 -2.14 -3.10
CA ALA A 79 3.10 -1.05 -3.75
C ALA A 79 1.61 -1.42 -3.90
N ILE A 80 0.74 -0.56 -3.38
CA ILE A 80 -0.72 -0.70 -3.38
C ILE A 80 -1.30 0.35 -4.33
N VAL A 81 -1.87 -0.09 -5.45
CA VAL A 81 -2.46 0.79 -6.45
C VAL A 81 -3.90 1.14 -6.10
N TYR A 82 -4.19 2.44 -6.06
CA TYR A 82 -5.54 2.97 -5.90
C TYR A 82 -6.14 3.31 -7.27
N PRO A 83 -7.45 3.11 -7.47
CA PRO A 83 -8.07 3.27 -8.78
C PRO A 83 -8.14 4.73 -9.26
N SER A 84 -7.91 5.69 -8.37
CA SER A 84 -7.96 7.11 -8.70
C SER A 84 -7.18 7.95 -7.69
N ARG A 85 -6.87 9.20 -8.09
CA ARG A 85 -6.27 10.21 -7.23
C ARG A 85 -7.15 10.52 -6.01
N ALA A 86 -8.47 10.54 -6.18
CA ALA A 86 -9.43 10.72 -5.08
C ALA A 86 -9.38 9.55 -4.06
N ALA A 87 -9.28 8.30 -4.53
CA ALA A 87 -9.14 7.13 -3.66
C ALA A 87 -7.79 7.16 -2.90
N LEU A 88 -6.70 7.56 -3.56
CA LEU A 88 -5.39 7.77 -2.91
C LEU A 88 -5.47 8.88 -1.84
N ALA A 89 -6.21 9.96 -2.12
CA ALA A 89 -6.42 11.04 -1.16
C ALA A 89 -7.19 10.59 0.10
N VAL A 90 -8.18 9.71 -0.06
CA VAL A 90 -8.88 9.07 1.08
C VAL A 90 -7.93 8.22 1.90
N ALA A 91 -7.08 7.42 1.25
CA ALA A 91 -6.07 6.62 1.94
C ALA A 91 -5.07 7.51 2.71
N LEU A 92 -4.58 8.59 2.10
CA LEU A 92 -3.73 9.58 2.76
C LEU A 92 -4.40 10.17 4.01
N ARG A 93 -5.68 10.54 3.92
CA ARG A 93 -6.45 11.07 5.06
C ARG A 93 -6.49 10.08 6.22
N ARG A 94 -6.72 8.78 5.94
CA ARG A 94 -6.71 7.71 6.96
C ARG A 94 -5.35 7.54 7.62
N VAL A 95 -4.28 7.53 6.84
CA VAL A 95 -2.89 7.45 7.33
C VAL A 95 -2.58 8.61 8.26
N LEU A 96 -2.93 9.85 7.86
CA LEU A 96 -2.72 11.05 8.67
C LEU A 96 -3.57 11.04 9.95
N ALA A 97 -4.84 10.62 9.87
CA ALA A 97 -5.73 10.50 11.03
C ALA A 97 -5.20 9.47 12.05
N ALA A 98 -4.59 8.39 11.57
CA ALA A 98 -3.91 7.38 12.39
C ALA A 98 -2.53 7.84 12.89
N LYS A 99 -2.08 9.05 12.52
CA LYS A 99 -0.78 9.64 12.89
C LYS A 99 0.41 8.78 12.47
N ILE A 100 0.30 8.06 11.36
CA ILE A 100 1.40 7.27 10.81
C ILE A 100 2.36 8.22 10.08
N PRO A 101 3.66 8.17 10.40
CA PRO A 101 4.66 8.99 9.73
C PRO A 101 4.75 8.65 8.24
N LEU A 102 4.88 9.66 7.40
CA LEU A 102 5.24 9.51 5.99
C LEU A 102 6.75 9.60 5.82
N GLU A 103 7.33 8.69 5.04
CA GLU A 103 8.76 8.77 4.65
C GLU A 103 8.96 9.73 3.46
N GLY A 104 7.93 9.91 2.64
CA GLY A 104 7.98 10.80 1.50
C GLY A 104 6.73 10.75 0.63
N ALA A 105 6.71 11.59 -0.38
CA ALA A 105 5.72 11.56 -1.44
C ALA A 105 6.33 12.10 -2.73
N ALA A 106 6.00 11.47 -3.86
CA ALA A 106 6.59 11.80 -5.15
C ALA A 106 5.60 11.69 -6.30
N ASP A 107 5.79 12.56 -7.28
CA ASP A 107 5.24 12.42 -8.64
C ASP A 107 6.34 11.83 -9.53
N HIS A 108 6.07 10.65 -10.07
CA HIS A 108 7.00 9.94 -10.96
C HIS A 108 6.71 10.15 -12.46
N GLY A 109 5.75 11.02 -12.77
CA GLY A 109 5.31 11.24 -14.15
C GLY A 109 4.33 10.19 -14.66
N VAL A 110 4.48 8.95 -14.23
CA VAL A 110 3.60 7.81 -14.53
C VAL A 110 2.60 7.54 -13.41
N SER A 111 2.94 7.93 -12.19
CA SER A 111 2.15 7.72 -10.97
C SER A 111 2.41 8.83 -9.96
N GLU A 112 1.52 8.96 -8.99
CA GLU A 112 1.70 9.74 -7.77
C GLU A 112 1.74 8.79 -6.58
N SER A 113 2.74 8.91 -5.71
CA SER A 113 3.09 7.92 -4.69
C SER A 113 3.31 8.54 -3.32
N ILE A 114 2.93 7.81 -2.28
CA ILE A 114 3.14 8.14 -0.85
C ILE A 114 3.84 6.96 -0.21
N TYR A 115 4.90 7.22 0.54
CA TYR A 115 5.75 6.20 1.17
C TYR A 115 5.62 6.25 2.68
N LEU A 116 5.47 5.08 3.29
CA LEU A 116 5.35 4.91 4.74
C LEU A 116 5.85 3.51 5.15
N ARG A 117 5.84 3.24 6.45
CA ARG A 117 6.17 1.92 7.01
C ARG A 117 4.98 1.30 7.71
N ASP A 118 4.90 -0.04 7.59
CA ASP A 118 4.00 -0.81 8.42
C ASP A 118 4.59 -0.97 9.85
N PRO A 119 3.86 -1.56 10.82
CA PRO A 119 4.35 -1.72 12.20
C PRO A 119 5.61 -2.59 12.35
N ASP A 120 5.96 -3.38 11.35
CA ASP A 120 7.16 -4.24 11.32
C ASP A 120 8.28 -3.64 10.45
N ASP A 121 8.17 -2.33 10.13
CA ASP A 121 9.14 -1.58 9.31
C ASP A 121 9.22 -2.05 7.85
N ASN A 122 8.22 -2.81 7.38
CA ASN A 122 8.12 -3.10 5.95
C ASN A 122 7.73 -1.84 5.18
N GLY A 123 8.40 -1.56 4.08
CA GLY A 123 8.05 -0.47 3.18
C GLY A 123 6.67 -0.66 2.57
N VAL A 124 5.88 0.41 2.54
CA VAL A 124 4.57 0.47 1.89
C VAL A 124 4.52 1.69 0.99
N GLU A 125 4.15 1.49 -0.25
CA GLU A 125 3.85 2.55 -1.21
C GLU A 125 2.34 2.55 -1.48
N LEU A 126 1.70 3.70 -1.31
CA LEU A 126 0.32 3.93 -1.73
C LEU A 126 0.38 4.82 -2.96
N TYR A 127 -0.16 4.37 -4.09
CA TYR A 127 -0.03 5.13 -5.33
C TYR A 127 -1.25 5.04 -6.23
N CYS A 128 -1.36 5.97 -7.16
CA CYS A 128 -2.27 5.86 -8.30
C CYS A 128 -1.53 6.13 -9.61
N ASP A 129 -1.88 5.37 -10.63
CA ASP A 129 -1.36 5.57 -11.97
C ASP A 129 -1.96 6.83 -12.61
N LYS A 130 -1.14 7.53 -13.40
CA LYS A 130 -1.62 8.52 -14.35
C LYS A 130 -2.07 7.83 -15.64
N PRO A 131 -3.04 8.42 -16.38
CA PRO A 131 -3.41 7.91 -17.69
C PRO A 131 -2.20 7.73 -18.59
N LYS A 132 -2.11 6.60 -19.30
CA LYS A 132 -0.94 6.24 -20.14
C LYS A 132 -0.58 7.31 -21.18
N GLU A 133 -1.58 8.07 -21.62
CA GLU A 133 -1.43 9.18 -22.58
C GLU A 133 -0.66 10.37 -21.99
N LYS A 134 -0.58 10.43 -20.66
CA LYS A 134 0.15 11.47 -19.91
C LYS A 134 1.53 11.05 -19.47
N TRP A 135 1.92 9.79 -19.71
CA TRP A 135 3.22 9.29 -19.32
C TRP A 135 4.35 10.00 -20.10
N PRO A 136 5.36 10.51 -19.40
CA PRO A 136 6.43 11.24 -20.04
C PRO A 136 7.27 10.34 -20.95
N ARG A 137 7.67 10.87 -22.10
CA ARG A 137 8.50 10.17 -23.06
C ARG A 137 9.71 11.00 -23.45
N ALA A 138 10.82 10.32 -23.66
CA ALA A 138 12.03 10.90 -24.20
C ALA A 138 11.88 11.14 -25.72
N ALA A 139 12.84 11.83 -26.32
CA ALA A 139 12.82 12.17 -27.76
C ALA A 139 12.83 10.93 -28.69
N ASP A 140 13.33 9.79 -28.19
CA ASP A 140 13.34 8.49 -28.87
C ASP A 140 12.04 7.68 -28.67
N GLY A 141 11.06 8.21 -27.91
CA GLY A 141 9.79 7.58 -27.60
C GLY A 141 9.80 6.67 -26.39
N GLU A 142 10.96 6.43 -25.78
CA GLU A 142 11.08 5.60 -24.58
C GLU A 142 10.45 6.29 -23.35
N LEU A 143 10.07 5.49 -22.35
CA LEU A 143 9.49 6.00 -21.10
C LEU A 143 10.54 6.82 -20.34
N ALA A 144 10.18 8.05 -19.94
CA ALA A 144 11.06 9.00 -19.26
C ALA A 144 10.52 9.37 -17.87
N MET A 145 10.47 8.39 -16.96
CA MET A 145 10.06 8.62 -15.58
C MET A 145 10.99 9.62 -14.89
N TYR A 146 10.42 10.37 -13.95
CA TYR A 146 11.15 11.32 -13.10
C TYR A 146 10.70 11.18 -11.66
N THR A 147 11.35 11.89 -10.74
CA THR A 147 10.91 12.02 -9.35
C THR A 147 10.83 13.49 -9.00
N ARG A 148 9.63 13.97 -8.67
CA ARG A 148 9.35 15.34 -8.23
C ARG A 148 8.56 15.30 -6.93
N ARG A 149 8.61 16.36 -6.16
CA ARG A 149 7.80 16.47 -4.95
C ARG A 149 6.31 16.51 -5.29
N LEU A 150 5.52 15.65 -4.63
CA LEU A 150 4.07 15.67 -4.69
C LEU A 150 3.52 16.66 -3.66
N ASP A 151 2.55 17.50 -4.07
CA ASP A 151 1.82 18.39 -3.16
C ASP A 151 0.71 17.60 -2.47
N LEU A 152 0.95 17.23 -1.21
CA LEU A 152 -0.02 16.47 -0.40
C LEU A 152 -1.26 17.30 -0.05
N HIS A 153 -1.16 18.64 0.06
CA HIS A 153 -2.33 19.48 0.31
C HIS A 153 -3.25 19.52 -0.91
N GLU A 154 -2.67 19.58 -2.11
CA GLU A 154 -3.44 19.47 -3.33
C GLU A 154 -4.11 18.10 -3.45
N LEU A 155 -3.36 17.02 -3.19
CA LEU A 155 -3.91 15.66 -3.20
C LEU A 155 -5.08 15.51 -2.21
N LEU A 156 -4.96 16.00 -0.98
CA LEU A 156 -6.02 15.90 0.02
C LEU A 156 -7.32 16.59 -0.38
N ARG A 157 -7.28 17.65 -1.22
CA ARG A 157 -8.49 18.31 -1.72
C ARG A 157 -9.31 17.43 -2.67
N GLU A 158 -8.71 16.40 -3.25
CA GLU A 158 -9.42 15.44 -4.09
C GLU A 158 -10.30 14.46 -3.29
N ALA A 159 -10.07 14.33 -1.99
CA ALA A 159 -10.87 13.44 -1.16
C ALA A 159 -12.28 14.02 -0.97
N PRO A 160 -13.36 13.26 -1.26
CA PRO A 160 -14.72 13.73 -1.08
C PRO A 160 -14.97 14.25 0.34
N GLU A 161 -15.77 15.33 0.46
CA GLU A 161 -16.27 15.81 1.75
C GLU A 161 -17.20 14.75 2.36
N GLY A 162 -17.07 14.49 3.67
CA GLY A 162 -17.96 13.56 4.38
C GLY A 162 -17.54 12.10 4.40
N THR A 163 -16.37 11.71 3.91
CA THR A 163 -15.79 10.38 4.17
C THR A 163 -15.22 10.35 5.60
N GLU A 164 -16.07 10.64 6.61
CA GLU A 164 -15.78 10.31 8.00
C GLU A 164 -15.78 8.79 8.11
N MET A 165 -14.79 8.27 8.84
CA MET A 165 -14.68 6.86 9.17
C MET A 165 -16.01 6.39 9.77
N GLU A 166 -16.77 5.54 9.06
CA GLU A 166 -17.68 4.67 9.75
C GLU A 166 -16.84 3.88 10.74
N SER A 167 -16.88 4.29 11.99
CA SER A 167 -16.36 3.52 13.11
C SER A 167 -17.01 2.15 13.00
N GLY A 168 -16.20 1.13 12.73
CA GLY A 168 -16.65 -0.25 12.73
C GLY A 168 -17.48 -0.56 14.00
N PRO A 169 -18.28 -1.62 13.97
CA PRO A 169 -19.30 -1.87 14.98
C PRO A 169 -18.72 -1.80 16.38
N ARG A 170 -19.28 -0.91 17.17
CA ARG A 170 -19.16 -0.98 18.62
C ARG A 170 -19.99 -2.18 19.04
N ASP A 171 -19.38 -3.01 19.84
CA ASP A 171 -19.98 -4.05 20.65
C ASP A 171 -20.37 -5.37 19.95
N LEU A 172 -19.57 -6.41 20.22
CA LEU A 172 -19.97 -7.50 21.14
C LEU A 172 -18.73 -8.32 21.54
#